data_9d0b68390b329679c108054ff32b3431
#
_entry.id   9d0b68390b329679c108054ff32b3431
#
_cell.length_a   1.000
_cell.length_b   1.000
_cell.length_c   1.000
_cell.angle_alpha   90.00
_cell.angle_beta   90.00
_cell.angle_gamma   90.00
#
_symmetry.space_group_name_H-M   'P 1'
#
loop_
_entity.id
_entity.type
_entity.pdbx_description
1 polymer ?
#
loop_
_entity_poly.entity_id
_entity_poly.type
_entity_poly.pdbx_seq_one_letter_code
_entity_poly.pdbx_strand_id
1 'polypeptide(L)'
;YAYYGHTDFIISAGSKQEYIKEWFANYLLHSSDVTFDYRNGKNEMIVHQTNMEPWKVTVVDTGYNTMTGGRIRRIRKYVGNEPFLMTYGDGVCDVEIDKLIEFHRNHGKLATLTAVKIAQDKGVLDITKDQAVRAFREKNTADGTPINAGYMVLEPQVFDMLEGGDTCILDKTVLVKLPE
;
A
#
# COMPACT_ATOMS: atom_id res chain seq x y z
N TYR A 1 -5.01 -6.97 5.11
CA TYR A 1 -5.08 -8.01 4.08
C TYR A 1 -5.04 -9.42 4.70
N ALA A 2 -4.04 -9.74 5.55
CA ALA A 2 -3.91 -11.06 6.16
C ALA A 2 -5.15 -11.51 6.94
N TYR A 3 -5.79 -10.59 7.67
CA TYR A 3 -7.07 -10.83 8.34
C TYR A 3 -8.18 -11.34 7.41
N TYR A 4 -8.15 -10.93 6.13
CA TYR A 4 -9.08 -11.36 5.08
C TYR A 4 -8.56 -12.56 4.26
N GLY A 5 -7.50 -13.24 4.72
CA GLY A 5 -6.95 -14.43 4.08
C GLY A 5 -5.96 -14.19 2.94
N HIS A 6 -5.59 -12.93 2.68
CA HIS A 6 -4.57 -12.61 1.68
C HIS A 6 -3.20 -12.64 2.33
N THR A 7 -2.41 -13.67 2.03
CA THR A 7 -1.13 -13.97 2.70
C THR A 7 0.08 -13.95 1.77
N ASP A 8 -0.10 -13.69 0.48
CA ASP A 8 0.99 -13.53 -0.50
C ASP A 8 1.23 -12.03 -0.75
N PHE A 9 2.39 -11.55 -0.33
CA PHE A 9 2.72 -10.13 -0.34
C PHE A 9 3.93 -9.84 -1.23
N ILE A 10 3.85 -8.76 -2.00
CA ILE A 10 4.97 -8.22 -2.76
C ILE A 10 5.26 -6.81 -2.25
N ILE A 11 6.44 -6.63 -1.68
CA ILE A 11 6.91 -5.34 -1.18
C ILE A 11 7.81 -4.69 -2.22
N SER A 12 7.35 -3.58 -2.81
CA SER A 12 8.13 -2.76 -3.73
C SER A 12 9.08 -1.88 -2.95
N ALA A 13 10.26 -2.40 -2.64
CA ALA A 13 11.25 -1.72 -1.82
C ALA A 13 12.19 -0.82 -2.65
N GLY A 14 12.62 0.27 -2.06
CA GLY A 14 13.56 1.23 -2.63
C GLY A 14 14.64 1.58 -1.64
N SER A 15 14.62 2.81 -1.10
CA SER A 15 15.53 3.21 -0.02
C SER A 15 15.38 2.32 1.20
N LYS A 16 16.51 1.98 1.84
CA LYS A 16 16.56 1.17 3.06
C LYS A 16 15.92 -0.23 2.93
N GLN A 17 15.91 -0.78 1.74
CA GLN A 17 15.36 -2.11 1.49
C GLN A 17 16.06 -3.23 2.26
N GLU A 18 17.33 -3.02 2.61
CA GLU A 18 18.13 -3.93 3.41
C GLU A 18 17.50 -4.19 4.79
N TYR A 19 16.99 -3.17 5.45
CA TYR A 19 16.31 -3.32 6.75
C TYR A 19 15.05 -4.17 6.64
N ILE A 20 14.27 -3.99 5.56
CA ILE A 20 13.06 -4.80 5.33
C ILE A 20 13.46 -6.26 5.09
N LYS A 21 14.47 -6.51 4.26
CA LYS A 21 14.97 -7.86 3.96
C LYS A 21 15.55 -8.53 5.20
N GLU A 22 16.33 -7.81 5.99
CA GLU A 22 16.92 -8.31 7.23
C GLU A 22 15.85 -8.67 8.26
N TRP A 23 14.81 -7.85 8.38
CA TRP A 23 13.68 -8.14 9.27
C TRP A 23 13.00 -9.45 8.90
N PHE A 24 12.68 -9.66 7.60
CA PHE A 24 12.06 -10.90 7.16
C PHE A 24 13.02 -12.09 7.20
N ALA A 25 14.31 -11.90 6.95
CA ALA A 25 15.32 -12.95 7.09
C ALA A 25 15.43 -13.47 8.54
N ASN A 26 15.16 -12.60 9.51
CA ASN A 26 15.16 -12.92 10.94
C ASN A 26 13.76 -13.08 11.52
N TYR A 27 12.72 -13.25 10.69
CA TYR A 27 11.32 -13.26 11.12
C TYR A 27 11.02 -14.34 12.16
N LEU A 28 11.63 -15.53 12.02
CA LEU A 28 11.53 -16.61 13.02
C LEU A 28 12.00 -16.14 14.40
N LEU A 29 13.13 -15.46 14.47
CA LEU A 29 13.69 -14.95 15.73
C LEU A 29 12.83 -13.85 16.34
N HIS A 30 12.30 -12.95 15.51
CA HIS A 30 11.44 -11.85 15.96
C HIS A 30 10.08 -12.31 16.46
N SER A 31 9.60 -13.46 15.98
CA SER A 31 8.26 -13.99 16.24
C SER A 31 8.27 -15.17 17.20
N SER A 32 9.40 -15.48 17.82
CA SER A 32 9.56 -16.69 18.66
C SER A 32 10.24 -16.39 20.00
N ASP A 33 9.91 -17.19 20.99
CA ASP A 33 10.71 -17.28 22.21
C ASP A 33 11.94 -18.15 21.93
N VAL A 34 13.14 -17.61 22.17
CA VAL A 34 14.40 -18.27 21.81
C VAL A 34 15.37 -18.26 22.98
N THR A 35 16.00 -19.41 23.24
CA THR A 35 17.15 -19.52 24.13
C THR A 35 18.43 -19.67 23.31
N PHE A 36 19.41 -18.84 23.59
CA PHE A 36 20.77 -19.00 23.10
C PHE A 36 21.65 -19.55 24.21
N ASP A 37 22.21 -20.75 24.02
CA ASP A 37 23.08 -21.40 25.00
C ASP A 37 24.55 -21.36 24.52
N TYR A 38 25.33 -20.51 25.16
CA TYR A 38 26.76 -20.33 24.89
C TYR A 38 27.66 -21.00 25.97
N ARG A 39 27.10 -21.75 26.94
CA ARG A 39 27.83 -22.38 28.01
C ARG A 39 28.78 -23.46 27.47
N ASN A 40 29.94 -23.55 28.05
CA ASN A 40 30.95 -24.56 27.68
C ASN A 40 31.34 -24.55 26.19
N GLY A 41 31.35 -23.39 25.57
CA GLY A 41 31.69 -23.24 24.15
C GLY A 41 30.61 -23.73 23.18
N LYS A 42 29.40 -23.99 23.65
CA LYS A 42 28.24 -24.26 22.77
C LYS A 42 27.85 -23.02 21.98
N ASN A 43 27.21 -23.23 20.86
CA ASN A 43 26.52 -22.21 20.09
C ASN A 43 25.20 -22.84 19.62
N GLU A 44 24.29 -23.00 20.57
CA GLU A 44 23.03 -23.67 20.36
C GLU A 44 21.86 -22.69 20.45
N MET A 45 20.94 -22.76 19.50
CA MET A 45 19.73 -21.97 19.47
C MET A 45 18.53 -22.90 19.62
N ILE A 46 17.68 -22.66 20.62
CA ILE A 46 16.49 -23.41 20.90
C ILE A 46 15.28 -22.50 20.73
N VAL A 47 14.44 -22.80 19.75
CA VAL A 47 13.17 -22.10 19.51
C VAL A 47 12.09 -22.81 20.32
N HIS A 48 11.39 -22.10 21.21
CA HIS A 48 10.36 -22.65 22.08
C HIS A 48 8.97 -22.52 21.49
N GLN A 49 8.48 -21.27 21.38
CA GLN A 49 7.17 -20.95 20.85
C GLN A 49 7.31 -19.96 19.71
N THR A 50 6.51 -20.13 18.67
CA THR A 50 6.48 -19.21 17.54
C THR A 50 5.06 -18.73 17.28
N ASN A 51 4.93 -17.43 17.01
CA ASN A 51 3.69 -16.75 16.61
C ASN A 51 3.83 -16.22 15.17
N MET A 52 4.49 -16.99 14.31
CA MET A 52 4.68 -16.62 12.92
C MET A 52 3.37 -16.63 12.16
N GLU A 53 3.11 -15.55 11.47
CA GLU A 53 2.03 -15.50 10.48
C GLU A 53 2.41 -16.29 9.23
N PRO A 54 1.46 -16.97 8.56
CA PRO A 54 1.73 -17.82 7.40
C PRO A 54 1.88 -16.99 6.11
N TRP A 55 2.70 -15.97 6.15
CA TRP A 55 2.89 -15.09 5.01
C TRP A 55 3.94 -15.61 4.03
N LYS A 56 3.67 -15.44 2.75
CA LYS A 56 4.67 -15.48 1.69
C LYS A 56 5.00 -14.04 1.31
N VAL A 57 6.23 -13.61 1.53
CA VAL A 57 6.66 -12.22 1.30
C VAL A 57 7.79 -12.18 0.29
N THR A 58 7.59 -11.43 -0.78
CA THR A 58 8.60 -11.15 -1.80
C THR A 58 9.01 -9.69 -1.70
N VAL A 59 10.24 -9.41 -1.28
CA VAL A 59 10.78 -8.05 -1.23
C VAL A 59 11.57 -7.80 -2.51
N VAL A 60 11.05 -6.91 -3.36
CA VAL A 60 11.63 -6.59 -4.67
C VAL A 60 12.39 -5.28 -4.60
N ASP A 61 13.66 -5.28 -5.01
CA ASP A 61 14.39 -4.05 -5.28
C ASP A 61 13.80 -3.37 -6.52
N THR A 62 13.08 -2.29 -6.28
CA THR A 62 12.46 -1.49 -7.34
C THR A 62 13.24 -0.21 -7.66
N GLY A 63 14.45 -0.07 -7.11
CA GLY A 63 15.33 1.08 -7.33
C GLY A 63 15.09 2.23 -6.36
N TYR A 64 16.17 2.96 -6.07
CA TYR A 64 16.15 4.04 -5.08
C TYR A 64 15.27 5.22 -5.51
N ASN A 65 15.43 5.69 -6.75
CA ASN A 65 14.76 6.88 -7.29
C ASN A 65 13.51 6.57 -8.14
N THR A 66 13.05 5.33 -8.15
CA THR A 66 11.92 4.91 -8.95
C THR A 66 10.60 5.43 -8.36
N MET A 67 9.77 6.05 -9.18
CA MET A 67 8.46 6.55 -8.79
C MET A 67 7.42 5.43 -8.70
N THR A 68 6.23 5.74 -8.16
CA THR A 68 5.19 4.76 -7.81
C THR A 68 4.80 3.84 -8.97
N GLY A 69 4.53 4.36 -10.14
CA GLY A 69 4.20 3.56 -11.34
C GLY A 69 5.37 2.71 -11.83
N GLY A 70 6.59 3.25 -11.78
CA GLY A 70 7.80 2.52 -12.12
C GLY A 70 8.04 1.31 -11.20
N ARG A 71 7.75 1.45 -9.89
CA ARG A 71 7.83 0.34 -8.93
C ARG A 71 6.83 -0.76 -9.25
N ILE A 72 5.58 -0.40 -9.52
CA ILE A 72 4.54 -1.35 -9.91
C ILE A 72 4.97 -2.08 -11.20
N ARG A 73 5.46 -1.38 -12.20
CA ARG A 73 5.95 -2.02 -13.44
C ARG A 73 7.02 -3.08 -13.17
N ARG A 74 7.95 -2.82 -12.25
CA ARG A 74 9.06 -3.75 -11.93
C ARG A 74 8.62 -5.01 -11.21
N ILE A 75 7.46 -5.02 -10.57
CA ILE A 75 6.92 -6.21 -9.90
C ILE A 75 6.01 -7.07 -10.78
N ARG A 76 5.73 -6.68 -12.03
CA ARG A 76 4.83 -7.40 -12.96
C ARG A 76 5.07 -8.91 -12.98
N LYS A 77 6.34 -9.34 -13.05
CA LYS A 77 6.70 -10.77 -13.10
C LYS A 77 6.34 -11.58 -11.84
N TYR A 78 6.13 -10.90 -10.72
CA TYR A 78 5.74 -11.53 -9.45
C TYR A 78 4.23 -11.50 -9.25
N VAL A 79 3.53 -10.51 -9.80
CA VAL A 79 2.06 -10.40 -9.78
C VAL A 79 1.43 -11.38 -10.77
N GLY A 80 2.03 -11.55 -11.95
CA GLY A 80 1.49 -12.40 -13.01
C GLY A 80 0.34 -11.72 -13.76
N ASN A 81 -0.70 -12.53 -14.07
CA ASN A 81 -1.84 -12.11 -14.88
C ASN A 81 -3.16 -12.11 -14.10
N GLU A 82 -3.09 -12.06 -12.77
CA GLU A 82 -4.26 -12.02 -11.91
C GLU A 82 -4.52 -10.61 -11.39
N PRO A 83 -5.76 -10.25 -11.05
CA PRO A 83 -6.07 -9.03 -10.34
C PRO A 83 -5.32 -8.99 -9.01
N PHE A 84 -4.86 -7.83 -8.61
CA PHE A 84 -4.08 -7.68 -7.39
C PHE A 84 -4.55 -6.50 -6.53
N LEU A 85 -4.38 -6.68 -5.23
CA LEU A 85 -4.60 -5.62 -4.26
C LEU A 85 -3.33 -4.77 -4.13
N MET A 86 -3.49 -3.47 -4.10
CA MET A 86 -2.38 -2.52 -3.94
C MET A 86 -2.69 -1.54 -2.82
N THR A 87 -1.69 -1.26 -2.00
CA THR A 87 -1.74 -0.18 -1.02
C THR A 87 -0.39 0.53 -0.90
N TYR A 88 -0.41 1.76 -0.42
CA TYR A 88 0.80 2.46 0.00
C TYR A 88 1.26 1.92 1.36
N GLY A 89 2.59 1.81 1.56
CA GLY A 89 3.17 1.17 2.75
C GLY A 89 2.99 1.96 4.05
N ASP A 90 2.63 3.22 3.97
CA ASP A 90 2.39 4.14 5.09
C ASP A 90 0.90 4.41 5.36
N GLY A 91 0.00 3.83 4.55
CA GLY A 91 -1.44 3.96 4.72
C GLY A 91 -2.02 2.89 5.65
N VAL A 92 -2.72 3.30 6.70
CA VAL A 92 -3.50 2.42 7.58
C VAL A 92 -4.98 2.80 7.49
N CYS A 93 -5.83 1.81 7.25
CA CYS A 93 -7.25 2.01 7.04
C CYS A 93 -8.04 0.77 7.52
N ASP A 94 -9.32 0.96 7.84
CA ASP A 94 -10.28 -0.07 8.24
C ASP A 94 -11.18 -0.54 7.08
N VAL A 95 -10.68 -0.48 5.85
CA VAL A 95 -11.39 -0.90 4.64
C VAL A 95 -11.77 -2.39 4.72
N GLU A 96 -13.05 -2.68 4.47
CA GLU A 96 -13.53 -4.05 4.31
C GLU A 96 -13.08 -4.61 2.95
N ILE A 97 -11.95 -5.33 2.96
CA ILE A 97 -11.27 -5.82 1.74
C ILE A 97 -12.18 -6.73 0.90
N ASP A 98 -12.96 -7.61 1.52
CA ASP A 98 -13.88 -8.50 0.80
C ASP A 98 -14.93 -7.70 0.01
N LYS A 99 -15.49 -6.65 0.60
CA LYS A 99 -16.45 -5.76 -0.10
C LYS A 99 -15.79 -4.98 -1.24
N LEU A 100 -14.53 -4.56 -1.05
CA LEU A 100 -13.78 -3.88 -2.10
C LEU A 100 -13.55 -4.80 -3.31
N ILE A 101 -13.20 -6.06 -3.06
CA ILE A 101 -13.01 -7.08 -4.10
C ILE A 101 -14.34 -7.42 -4.79
N GLU A 102 -15.40 -7.62 -4.02
CA GLU A 102 -16.74 -7.90 -4.55
C GLU A 102 -17.21 -6.75 -5.45
N PHE A 103 -17.08 -5.51 -4.99
CA PHE A 103 -17.42 -4.33 -5.78
C PHE A 103 -16.61 -4.28 -7.08
N HIS A 104 -15.30 -4.55 -7.04
CA HIS A 104 -14.44 -4.59 -8.21
C HIS A 104 -14.92 -5.63 -9.23
N ARG A 105 -15.19 -6.87 -8.79
CA ARG A 105 -15.69 -7.95 -9.65
C ARG A 105 -17.02 -7.61 -10.32
N ASN A 106 -17.91 -6.94 -9.60
CA ASN A 106 -19.26 -6.63 -10.09
C ASN A 106 -19.29 -5.60 -11.21
N HIS A 107 -18.35 -4.62 -11.22
CA HIS A 107 -18.34 -3.60 -12.26
C HIS A 107 -17.42 -3.90 -13.45
N GLY A 108 -16.44 -4.83 -13.29
CA GLY A 108 -15.56 -5.29 -14.37
C GLY A 108 -14.64 -4.21 -14.96
N LYS A 109 -14.33 -3.14 -14.21
CA LYS A 109 -13.41 -2.08 -14.65
C LYS A 109 -11.97 -2.43 -14.30
N LEU A 110 -11.00 -1.73 -14.91
CA LEU A 110 -9.57 -1.97 -14.72
C LEU A 110 -9.05 -1.64 -13.33
N ALA A 111 -9.72 -0.76 -12.60
CA ALA A 111 -9.33 -0.38 -11.24
C ALA A 111 -10.53 -0.03 -10.37
N THR A 112 -10.37 -0.30 -9.09
CA THR A 112 -11.25 0.18 -8.01
C THR A 112 -10.40 0.85 -6.96
N LEU A 113 -10.78 2.05 -6.56
CA LEU A 113 -10.09 2.82 -5.54
C LEU A 113 -11.01 3.05 -4.35
N THR A 114 -10.46 2.95 -3.16
CA THR A 114 -11.18 3.36 -1.94
C THR A 114 -11.11 4.87 -1.79
N ALA A 115 -12.27 5.50 -1.67
CA ALA A 115 -12.38 6.93 -1.43
C ALA A 115 -12.81 7.21 0.00
N VAL A 116 -12.18 8.18 0.65
CA VAL A 116 -12.56 8.67 1.97
C VAL A 116 -12.82 10.17 1.91
N LYS A 117 -13.77 10.62 2.71
CA LYS A 117 -13.98 12.07 2.95
C LYS A 117 -13.18 12.45 4.19
N ILE A 118 -12.13 13.24 4.00
CA ILE A 118 -11.42 13.82 5.15
C ILE A 118 -12.20 15.06 5.57
N ALA A 119 -12.68 15.06 6.81
CA ALA A 119 -13.19 16.27 7.43
C ALA A 119 -12.06 17.30 7.50
N GLN A 120 -12.29 18.50 6.98
CA GLN A 120 -11.34 19.58 7.17
C GLN A 120 -11.34 20.00 8.64
N ASP A 121 -10.16 20.04 9.27
CA ASP A 121 -10.03 20.41 10.68
C ASP A 121 -10.15 21.92 10.93
N LYS A 122 -10.36 22.72 9.90
CA LYS A 122 -10.42 24.19 9.98
C LYS A 122 -11.64 24.71 9.28
N GLY A 123 -12.20 25.79 9.82
CA GLY A 123 -13.33 26.51 9.20
C GLY A 123 -13.02 26.99 7.79
N VAL A 124 -14.04 27.06 6.95
CA VAL A 124 -13.93 27.50 5.55
C VAL A 124 -14.08 29.01 5.49
N LEU A 125 -13.12 29.67 4.83
CA LEU A 125 -13.16 31.10 4.56
C LEU A 125 -13.62 31.36 3.11
N ASP A 126 -14.60 32.20 2.93
CA ASP A 126 -14.91 32.81 1.63
C ASP A 126 -14.14 34.13 1.53
N ILE A 127 -13.16 34.18 0.62
CA ILE A 127 -12.24 35.28 0.47
C ILE A 127 -12.49 35.99 -0.89
N THR A 128 -12.69 37.27 -0.85
CA THR A 128 -12.86 38.12 -2.05
C THR A 128 -11.54 38.28 -2.79
N LYS A 129 -11.59 38.80 -4.05
CA LYS A 129 -10.39 39.03 -4.88
C LYS A 129 -9.42 40.05 -4.27
N ASP A 130 -9.91 40.95 -3.45
CA ASP A 130 -9.16 41.96 -2.70
C ASP A 130 -8.72 41.48 -1.30
N GLN A 131 -8.74 40.17 -1.09
CA GLN A 131 -8.29 39.47 0.14
C GLN A 131 -9.10 39.79 1.41
N ALA A 132 -10.30 40.34 1.26
CA ALA A 132 -11.21 40.49 2.39
C ALA A 132 -11.96 39.21 2.67
N VAL A 133 -12.13 38.88 3.96
CA VAL A 133 -12.94 37.73 4.37
C VAL A 133 -14.42 38.09 4.28
N ARG A 134 -15.13 37.51 3.32
CA ARG A 134 -16.55 37.74 3.09
C ARG A 134 -17.43 36.97 4.03
N ALA A 135 -17.04 35.69 4.30
CA ALA A 135 -17.74 34.81 5.21
C ALA A 135 -16.78 33.83 5.88
N PHE A 136 -17.10 33.46 7.10
CA PHE A 136 -16.51 32.34 7.82
C PHE A 136 -17.60 31.33 8.11
N ARG A 137 -17.36 30.08 7.79
CA ARG A 137 -18.25 28.97 8.11
C ARG A 137 -17.50 27.92 8.90
N GLU A 138 -18.04 27.56 10.05
CA GLU A 138 -17.57 26.40 10.77
C GLU A 138 -17.74 25.14 9.90
N LYS A 139 -16.78 24.23 10.00
CA LYS A 139 -16.72 23.03 9.19
C LYS A 139 -17.93 22.12 9.39
N ASN A 140 -18.32 21.47 8.30
CA ASN A 140 -19.27 20.37 8.33
C ASN A 140 -18.57 19.12 7.77
N THR A 141 -18.81 17.95 8.34
CA THR A 141 -18.31 16.65 7.83
C THR A 141 -18.73 16.37 6.39
N ALA A 142 -19.76 17.04 5.89
CA ALA A 142 -20.21 16.96 4.49
C ALA A 142 -19.31 17.74 3.51
N ASP A 143 -18.43 18.62 3.98
CA ASP A 143 -17.62 19.51 3.14
C ASP A 143 -16.34 18.86 2.59
N GLY A 144 -16.00 17.63 3.02
CA GLY A 144 -14.84 16.91 2.56
C GLY A 144 -14.96 16.45 1.10
N THR A 145 -14.02 16.85 0.25
CA THR A 145 -13.86 16.24 -1.07
C THR A 145 -13.35 14.81 -0.90
N PRO A 146 -13.95 13.83 -1.61
CA PRO A 146 -13.42 12.47 -1.60
C PRO A 146 -11.97 12.44 -2.10
N ILE A 147 -11.09 11.79 -1.35
CA ILE A 147 -9.69 11.58 -1.73
C ILE A 147 -9.39 10.08 -1.79
N ASN A 148 -8.35 9.72 -2.54
CA ASN A 148 -7.86 8.35 -2.62
C ASN A 148 -7.26 7.93 -1.27
N ALA A 149 -7.83 6.88 -0.65
CA ALA A 149 -7.35 6.31 0.61
C ALA A 149 -6.16 5.35 0.44
N GLY A 150 -5.71 5.12 -0.80
CA GLY A 150 -4.54 4.30 -1.09
C GLY A 150 -4.78 2.79 -1.09
N TYR A 151 -6.02 2.32 -0.96
CA TYR A 151 -6.38 0.91 -1.06
C TYR A 151 -7.11 0.67 -2.39
N MET A 152 -6.57 -0.23 -3.21
CA MET A 152 -7.00 -0.40 -4.59
C MET A 152 -7.06 -1.88 -4.96
N VAL A 153 -7.94 -2.20 -5.92
CA VAL A 153 -7.90 -3.44 -6.71
C VAL A 153 -7.58 -3.05 -8.15
N LEU A 154 -6.59 -3.67 -8.72
CA LEU A 154 -6.10 -3.38 -10.06
C LEU A 154 -6.10 -4.65 -10.92
N GLU A 155 -6.61 -4.54 -12.14
CA GLU A 155 -6.48 -5.57 -13.14
C GLU A 155 -5.06 -5.58 -13.76
N PRO A 156 -4.54 -6.75 -14.22
CA PRO A 156 -3.19 -6.83 -14.77
C PRO A 156 -2.96 -5.98 -16.01
N GLN A 157 -4.02 -5.59 -16.76
CA GLN A 157 -3.92 -4.68 -17.90
C GLN A 157 -3.40 -3.28 -17.52
N VAL A 158 -3.49 -2.91 -16.25
CA VAL A 158 -2.90 -1.65 -15.73
C VAL A 158 -1.39 -1.60 -15.97
N PHE A 159 -0.70 -2.75 -16.00
CA PHE A 159 0.73 -2.80 -16.32
C PHE A 159 1.07 -2.25 -17.72
N ASP A 160 0.17 -2.39 -18.68
CA ASP A 160 0.38 -1.92 -20.06
C ASP A 160 0.21 -0.40 -20.19
N MET A 161 -0.40 0.23 -19.18
CA MET A 161 -0.57 1.69 -19.09
C MET A 161 0.60 2.39 -18.37
N LEU A 162 1.55 1.64 -17.78
CA LEU A 162 2.68 2.17 -17.01
C LEU A 162 3.81 2.65 -17.93
N GLU A 163 3.59 3.76 -18.60
CA GLU A 163 4.57 4.41 -19.47
C GLU A 163 5.55 5.29 -18.71
N GLY A 164 6.72 5.62 -19.30
CA GLY A 164 7.71 6.53 -18.71
C GLY A 164 8.77 5.88 -17.82
N GLY A 165 8.80 4.55 -17.73
CA GLY A 165 9.85 3.84 -17.00
C GLY A 165 9.89 4.19 -15.51
N ASP A 166 11.08 4.51 -15.00
CA ASP A 166 11.29 4.80 -13.56
C ASP A 166 10.68 6.12 -13.11
N THR A 167 10.37 7.05 -14.03
CA THR A 167 9.74 8.34 -13.72
C THR A 167 8.21 8.26 -13.72
N CYS A 168 7.63 7.10 -14.04
CA CYS A 168 6.19 6.89 -14.05
C CYS A 168 5.60 7.08 -12.65
N ILE A 169 4.64 8.00 -12.52
CA ILE A 169 3.86 8.22 -11.30
C ILE A 169 2.48 7.62 -11.53
N LEU A 170 2.08 6.62 -10.74
CA LEU A 170 0.81 5.90 -10.89
C LEU A 170 -0.38 6.85 -11.03
N ASP A 171 -0.52 7.76 -10.07
CA ASP A 171 -1.65 8.67 -10.01
C ASP A 171 -1.76 9.58 -11.25
N LYS A 172 -0.63 10.06 -11.75
CA LYS A 172 -0.57 11.00 -12.89
C LYS A 172 -0.60 10.33 -14.25
N THR A 173 -0.14 9.08 -14.33
CA THR A 173 0.02 8.39 -15.61
C THR A 173 -1.11 7.41 -15.89
N VAL A 174 -1.60 6.71 -14.87
CA VAL A 174 -2.59 5.64 -15.01
C VAL A 174 -3.94 6.08 -14.46
N LEU A 175 -4.01 6.44 -13.17
CA LEU A 175 -5.31 6.70 -12.51
C LEU A 175 -6.07 7.87 -13.16
N VAL A 176 -5.38 8.86 -13.73
CA VAL A 176 -6.02 9.98 -14.44
C VAL A 176 -6.67 9.55 -15.75
N LYS A 177 -6.14 8.48 -16.41
CA LYS A 177 -6.63 7.98 -17.70
C LYS A 177 -7.76 6.96 -17.57
N LEU A 178 -7.94 6.35 -16.39
CA LEU A 178 -8.94 5.29 -16.18
C LEU A 178 -10.41 5.73 -16.26
N PRO A 179 -10.80 6.99 -15.96
CA PRO A 179 -12.17 7.45 -16.12
C PRO A 179 -12.63 7.64 -17.57
N GLU A 180 -11.72 7.68 -18.54
CA GLU A 180 -12.02 7.76 -19.98
C GLU A 180 -12.33 6.38 -20.59
#